data_b4f23994f24519e9cc410b4b142da618
#
_entry.id   b4f23994f24519e9cc410b4b142da618
#
_cell.length_a   1.000
_cell.length_b   1.000
_cell.length_c   1.000
_cell.angle_alpha   90.00
_cell.angle_beta   90.00
_cell.angle_gamma   90.00
#
_symmetry.space_group_name_H-M   'P 1'
#
loop_
_entity.id
_entity.type
_entity.pdbx_description
1 polymer ?
#
loop_
_entity_poly.entity_id
_entity_poly.type
_entity_poly.pdbx_seq_one_letter_code
_entity_poly.pdbx_strand_id
1 'polypeptide(L)'
;MKNLLRTLLLFSFFIAFITSLNAQDIYFCEGVDDDGYPINESSSFTIPDDGGYLYVLVRLPYEVACNSVRFEVYRNGDYYDTNYQDTDKDWVWFWKKITFYKRGTYEVYVMDCFDYELVSGTVKINYE
;
A
#
# COMPACT_ATOMS: atom_id res chain seq x y z
N MET A 1 -6.61 -39.38 -22.81
CA MET A 1 -5.76 -38.22 -23.13
C MET A 1 -6.54 -36.91 -23.22
N LYS A 2 -7.67 -36.86 -23.93
CA LYS A 2 -8.48 -35.64 -24.04
C LYS A 2 -8.96 -35.10 -22.68
N ASN A 3 -9.31 -36.00 -21.75
CA ASN A 3 -9.80 -35.61 -20.41
C ASN A 3 -8.70 -35.05 -19.53
N LEU A 4 -7.46 -35.51 -19.72
CA LEU A 4 -6.31 -35.01 -18.95
C LEU A 4 -5.98 -33.58 -19.31
N LEU A 5 -6.01 -33.22 -20.60
CA LEU A 5 -5.78 -31.86 -21.07
C LEU A 5 -6.85 -30.90 -20.57
N ARG A 6 -8.12 -31.31 -20.56
CA ARG A 6 -9.20 -30.48 -20.01
C ARG A 6 -9.01 -30.20 -18.54
N THR A 7 -8.61 -31.21 -17.77
CA THR A 7 -8.36 -31.04 -16.33
C THR A 7 -7.22 -30.07 -16.06
N LEU A 8 -6.16 -30.14 -16.84
CA LEU A 8 -5.02 -29.23 -16.70
C LEU A 8 -5.40 -27.77 -17.01
N LEU A 9 -6.20 -27.55 -18.05
CA LEU A 9 -6.67 -26.23 -18.43
C LEU A 9 -7.58 -25.62 -17.36
N LEU A 10 -8.48 -26.40 -16.79
CA LEU A 10 -9.36 -25.95 -15.71
C LEU A 10 -8.56 -25.60 -14.46
N PHE A 11 -7.56 -26.39 -14.12
CA PHE A 11 -6.70 -26.14 -12.97
C PHE A 11 -5.90 -24.84 -13.13
N SER A 12 -5.35 -24.59 -14.31
CA SER A 12 -4.62 -23.38 -14.62
C SER A 12 -5.51 -22.13 -14.50
N PHE A 13 -6.73 -22.20 -15.00
CA PHE A 13 -7.72 -21.12 -14.87
C PHE A 13 -8.06 -20.83 -13.40
N PHE A 14 -8.24 -21.88 -12.61
CA PHE A 14 -8.54 -21.75 -11.18
C PHE A 14 -7.42 -21.05 -10.41
N ILE A 15 -6.16 -21.35 -10.69
CA ILE A 15 -5.01 -20.69 -10.07
C ILE A 15 -5.00 -19.20 -10.39
N ALA A 16 -5.24 -18.82 -11.66
CA ALA A 16 -5.30 -17.42 -12.06
C ALA A 16 -6.42 -16.67 -11.33
N PHE A 17 -7.56 -17.31 -11.11
CA PHE A 17 -8.68 -16.73 -10.37
C PHE A 17 -8.34 -16.50 -8.89
N ILE A 18 -7.65 -17.46 -8.23
CA ILE A 18 -7.24 -17.34 -6.83
C ILE A 18 -6.30 -16.15 -6.65
N THR A 19 -5.33 -15.94 -7.55
CA THR A 19 -4.39 -14.83 -7.44
C THR A 19 -5.09 -13.47 -7.53
N SER A 20 -6.24 -13.37 -8.18
CA SER A 20 -7.01 -12.13 -8.27
C SER A 20 -7.82 -11.79 -7.01
N LEU A 21 -7.98 -12.74 -6.07
CA LEU A 21 -8.76 -12.56 -4.86
C LEU A 21 -7.98 -12.00 -3.67
N ASN A 22 -6.65 -11.94 -3.76
CA ASN A 22 -5.78 -11.54 -2.66
C ASN A 22 -5.28 -10.10 -2.81
N ALA A 23 -6.19 -9.18 -3.09
CA ALA A 23 -5.81 -7.77 -3.28
C ALA A 23 -5.79 -7.02 -1.95
N GLN A 24 -4.60 -6.85 -1.38
CA GLN A 24 -4.31 -5.84 -0.39
C GLN A 24 -3.85 -4.61 -1.16
N ASP A 25 -4.44 -3.45 -0.89
CA ASP A 25 -4.18 -2.27 -1.69
C ASP A 25 -3.53 -1.16 -0.85
N ILE A 26 -2.52 -0.54 -1.43
CA ILE A 26 -1.90 0.67 -0.93
C ILE A 26 -2.07 1.76 -2.00
N TYR A 27 -2.45 2.95 -1.55
CA TYR A 27 -2.69 4.09 -2.43
C TYR A 27 -1.90 5.30 -1.93
N PHE A 28 -1.27 6.00 -2.85
CA PHE A 28 -0.66 7.30 -2.59
C PHE A 28 -1.62 8.34 -3.17
N CYS A 29 -2.09 9.26 -2.35
CA CYS A 29 -3.18 10.14 -2.74
C CYS A 29 -3.11 11.49 -2.01
N GLU A 30 -3.91 12.44 -2.46
CA GLU A 30 -3.97 13.77 -1.87
C GLU A 30 -4.97 13.86 -0.71
N GLY A 31 -5.82 12.86 -0.56
CA GLY A 31 -6.79 12.79 0.52
C GLY A 31 -7.47 11.43 0.57
N VAL A 32 -8.29 11.24 1.60
CA VAL A 32 -9.08 10.02 1.81
C VAL A 32 -10.50 10.45 2.15
N ASP A 33 -11.50 9.88 1.49
CA ASP A 33 -12.90 10.19 1.79
C ASP A 33 -13.40 9.45 3.04
N ASP A 34 -14.63 9.74 3.44
CA ASP A 34 -15.20 9.17 4.67
C ASP A 34 -15.43 7.66 4.59
N ASP A 35 -15.45 7.10 3.40
CA ASP A 35 -15.63 5.67 3.18
C ASP A 35 -14.30 4.93 2.98
N GLY A 36 -13.18 5.64 3.10
CA GLY A 36 -11.85 5.05 2.99
C GLY A 36 -11.37 4.85 1.57
N TYR A 37 -11.82 5.69 0.62
CA TYR A 37 -11.36 5.64 -0.76
C TYR A 37 -10.43 6.82 -1.07
N PRO A 38 -9.44 6.60 -1.96
CA PRO A 38 -8.44 7.64 -2.23
C PRO A 38 -9.02 8.77 -3.08
N ILE A 39 -8.55 9.99 -2.79
CA ILE A 39 -8.83 11.18 -3.58
C ILE A 39 -7.54 11.56 -4.31
N ASN A 40 -7.61 11.67 -5.65
CA ASN A 40 -6.48 12.01 -6.51
C ASN A 40 -5.30 11.06 -6.30
N GLU A 41 -5.56 9.76 -6.46
CA GLU A 41 -4.55 8.72 -6.42
C GLU A 41 -3.61 8.82 -7.63
N SER A 42 -2.31 8.62 -7.38
CA SER A 42 -1.30 8.55 -8.43
C SER A 42 -0.07 7.77 -7.96
N SER A 43 0.76 7.37 -8.89
CA SER A 43 2.09 6.81 -8.60
C SER A 43 3.20 7.85 -8.70
N SER A 44 2.85 9.10 -9.05
CA SER A 44 3.81 10.19 -9.22
C SER A 44 3.19 11.51 -8.77
N PHE A 45 3.92 12.27 -7.98
CA PHE A 45 3.47 13.57 -7.47
C PHE A 45 4.58 14.60 -7.57
N THR A 46 4.17 15.86 -7.65
CA THR A 46 5.08 17.01 -7.62
C THR A 46 4.86 17.76 -6.31
N ILE A 47 5.93 18.06 -5.61
CA ILE A 47 5.88 18.79 -4.33
C ILE A 47 6.73 20.06 -4.44
N PRO A 48 6.48 21.07 -3.57
CA PRO A 48 7.41 22.19 -3.43
C PRO A 48 8.78 21.71 -2.95
N ASP A 49 9.84 22.44 -3.28
CA ASP A 49 11.22 22.05 -2.92
C ASP A 49 11.50 22.11 -1.42
N ASP A 50 10.65 22.77 -0.64
CA ASP A 50 10.73 22.82 0.84
C ASP A 50 9.89 21.72 1.51
N GLY A 51 9.27 20.83 0.73
CA GLY A 51 8.54 19.69 1.24
C GLY A 51 7.05 19.70 0.94
N GLY A 52 6.46 18.52 0.94
CA GLY A 52 5.03 18.32 0.76
C GLY A 52 4.60 17.01 1.37
N TYR A 53 3.30 16.78 1.46
CA TYR A 53 2.77 15.57 2.08
C TYR A 53 1.80 14.85 1.17
N LEU A 54 1.71 13.54 1.41
CA LEU A 54 0.71 12.67 0.79
C LEU A 54 0.03 11.85 1.88
N TYR A 55 -1.17 11.40 1.58
CA TYR A 55 -1.82 10.37 2.37
C TYR A 55 -1.48 9.00 1.79
N VAL A 56 -1.00 8.11 2.63
CA VAL A 56 -0.76 6.71 2.28
C VAL A 56 -1.90 5.91 2.85
N LEU A 57 -2.80 5.45 1.99
CA LEU A 57 -4.01 4.73 2.35
C LEU A 57 -3.80 3.24 2.15
N VAL A 58 -4.19 2.46 3.15
CA VAL A 58 -4.13 0.99 3.12
C VAL A 58 -5.55 0.45 3.22
N ARG A 59 -5.92 -0.46 2.32
CA ARG A 59 -7.18 -1.19 2.37
C ARG A 59 -6.88 -2.67 2.42
N LEU A 60 -7.44 -3.35 3.42
CA LEU A 60 -7.20 -4.77 3.66
C LEU A 60 -8.50 -5.55 3.44
N PRO A 61 -8.41 -6.81 2.97
CA PRO A 61 -9.58 -7.69 2.87
C PRO A 61 -9.96 -8.34 4.20
N TYR A 62 -9.27 -7.98 5.30
CA TYR A 62 -9.48 -8.52 6.64
C TYR A 62 -9.19 -7.44 7.67
N GLU A 63 -9.55 -7.68 8.92
CA GLU A 63 -9.25 -6.78 10.03
C GLU A 63 -7.75 -6.76 10.32
N VAL A 64 -7.21 -5.58 10.63
CA VAL A 64 -5.77 -5.40 10.86
C VAL A 64 -5.29 -6.16 12.09
N ALA A 65 -6.15 -6.35 13.08
CA ALA A 65 -5.88 -7.11 14.31
C ALA A 65 -4.70 -6.57 15.13
N CYS A 66 -4.42 -5.28 14.99
CA CYS A 66 -3.32 -4.59 15.69
C CYS A 66 -3.80 -3.24 16.20
N ASN A 67 -3.24 -2.78 17.31
CA ASN A 67 -3.47 -1.43 17.84
C ASN A 67 -2.57 -0.37 17.22
N SER A 68 -1.58 -0.79 16.46
CA SER A 68 -0.63 0.10 15.80
C SER A 68 0.01 -0.61 14.61
N VAL A 69 0.28 0.15 13.56
CA VAL A 69 1.05 -0.29 12.39
C VAL A 69 2.17 0.72 12.16
N ARG A 70 3.18 0.33 11.37
CA ARG A 70 4.23 1.26 10.98
C ARG A 70 4.40 1.28 9.48
N PHE A 71 4.72 2.45 8.97
CA PHE A 71 5.03 2.71 7.58
C PHE A 71 6.54 2.93 7.47
N GLU A 72 7.26 1.96 6.96
CA GLU A 72 8.71 2.05 6.75
C GLU A 72 8.95 2.60 5.35
N VAL A 73 9.65 3.73 5.28
CA VAL A 73 9.85 4.49 4.05
C VAL A 73 11.31 4.40 3.63
N TYR A 74 11.54 4.01 2.38
CA TYR A 74 12.85 3.96 1.74
C TYR A 74 12.87 4.92 0.56
N ARG A 75 13.98 5.61 0.37
CA ARG A 75 14.16 6.54 -0.74
C ARG A 75 15.33 6.07 -1.60
N ASN A 76 15.08 5.83 -2.87
CA ASN A 76 16.10 5.35 -3.82
C ASN A 76 16.86 4.13 -3.29
N GLY A 77 16.15 3.23 -2.56
CA GLY A 77 16.72 2.03 -1.98
C GLY A 77 17.29 2.17 -0.57
N ASP A 78 17.44 3.39 -0.06
CA ASP A 78 18.00 3.63 1.28
C ASP A 78 16.90 3.95 2.29
N TYR A 79 17.09 3.53 3.52
CA TYR A 79 16.17 3.86 4.60
C TYR A 79 16.01 5.37 4.74
N TYR A 80 14.77 5.84 4.83
CA TYR A 80 14.43 7.25 4.93
C TYR A 80 13.78 7.59 6.27
N ASP A 81 12.69 6.93 6.63
CA ASP A 81 11.94 7.26 7.84
C ASP A 81 10.96 6.13 8.20
N THR A 82 10.47 6.15 9.44
CA THR A 82 9.40 5.27 9.91
C THR A 82 8.31 6.11 10.55
N ASN A 83 7.07 5.89 10.13
CA ASN A 83 5.90 6.57 10.65
C ASN A 83 4.96 5.55 11.30
N TYR A 84 4.46 5.85 12.49
CA TYR A 84 3.52 4.99 13.21
C TYR A 84 2.11 5.52 13.09
N GLN A 85 1.16 4.62 13.01
CA GLN A 85 -0.26 4.93 12.99
C GLN A 85 -0.98 4.04 13.98
N ASP A 86 -1.68 4.66 14.94
CA ASP A 86 -2.55 3.93 15.85
C ASP A 86 -3.77 3.43 15.09
N THR A 87 -4.18 2.21 15.38
CA THR A 87 -5.32 1.57 14.76
C THR A 87 -6.21 0.93 15.83
N ASP A 88 -7.46 0.68 15.48
CA ASP A 88 -8.30 -0.27 16.21
C ASP A 88 -8.18 -1.63 15.52
N LYS A 89 -8.27 -2.71 16.29
CA LYS A 89 -8.06 -4.07 15.79
C LYS A 89 -9.03 -4.50 14.70
N ASP A 90 -10.22 -3.90 14.67
CA ASP A 90 -11.29 -4.23 13.71
C ASP A 90 -11.23 -3.39 12.43
N TRP A 91 -10.27 -2.48 12.31
CA TRP A 91 -10.14 -1.67 11.10
C TRP A 91 -9.72 -2.52 9.91
N VAL A 92 -10.35 -2.26 8.76
CA VAL A 92 -9.99 -2.85 7.46
C VAL A 92 -9.39 -1.83 6.52
N TRP A 93 -9.39 -0.55 6.87
CA TRP A 93 -8.66 0.49 6.17
C TRP A 93 -8.18 1.56 7.14
N PHE A 94 -7.06 2.16 6.80
CA PHE A 94 -6.45 3.22 7.59
C PHE A 94 -5.47 3.99 6.71
N TRP A 95 -5.03 5.15 7.17
CA TRP A 95 -4.09 5.98 6.42
C TRP A 95 -3.13 6.68 7.35
N LYS A 96 -2.01 7.11 6.76
CA LYS A 96 -1.02 7.95 7.43
C LYS A 96 -0.64 9.09 6.50
N LYS A 97 -0.62 10.32 7.03
CA LYS A 97 -0.10 11.48 6.33
C LYS A 97 1.41 11.50 6.48
N ILE A 98 2.13 11.40 5.36
CA ILE A 98 3.59 11.32 5.35
C ILE A 98 4.14 12.53 4.60
N THR A 99 5.13 13.20 5.20
CA THR A 99 5.80 14.35 4.61
C THR A 99 7.07 13.90 3.90
N PHE A 100 7.25 14.39 2.67
CA PHE A 100 8.42 14.12 1.85
C PHE A 100 9.16 15.44 1.62
N TYR A 101 10.47 15.45 1.86
CA TYR A 101 11.29 16.65 1.74
C TYR A 101 12.19 16.64 0.51
N LYS A 102 12.39 15.47 -0.09
CA LYS A 102 13.31 15.28 -1.21
C LYS A 102 12.61 14.56 -2.35
N ARG A 103 12.99 14.92 -3.57
CA ARG A 103 12.58 14.16 -4.75
C ARG A 103 13.23 12.77 -4.74
N GLY A 104 12.61 11.83 -5.38
CA GLY A 104 13.13 10.47 -5.50
C GLY A 104 12.03 9.45 -5.71
N THR A 105 12.43 8.20 -5.79
CA THR A 105 11.53 7.06 -5.82
C THR A 105 11.47 6.49 -4.41
N TYR A 106 10.26 6.48 -3.85
CA TYR A 106 10.03 6.01 -2.49
C TYR A 106 9.30 4.69 -2.51
N GLU A 107 9.76 3.77 -1.65
CA GLU A 107 9.06 2.53 -1.37
C GLU A 107 8.53 2.59 0.06
N VAL A 108 7.26 2.25 0.24
CA VAL A 108 6.62 2.23 1.56
C VAL A 108 6.18 0.82 1.87
N TYR A 109 6.66 0.28 2.98
CA TYR A 109 6.29 -1.03 3.50
C TYR A 109 5.43 -0.83 4.73
N VAL A 110 4.23 -1.39 4.73
CA VAL A 110 3.32 -1.29 5.87
C VAL A 110 3.42 -2.58 6.68
N MET A 111 3.91 -2.44 7.91
CA MET A 111 4.19 -3.57 8.80
C MET A 111 3.18 -3.59 9.95
N ASP A 112 2.72 -4.78 10.30
CA ASP A 112 1.82 -4.94 11.44
C ASP A 112 2.59 -5.03 12.77
N CYS A 113 1.86 -5.21 13.87
CA CYS A 113 2.46 -5.30 15.20
C CYS A 113 3.20 -6.60 15.47
N PHE A 114 3.13 -7.56 14.56
CA PHE A 114 3.86 -8.84 14.62
C PHE A 114 5.05 -8.87 13.66
N ASP A 115 5.40 -7.72 13.07
CA ASP A 115 6.49 -7.57 12.10
C ASP A 115 6.24 -8.28 10.76
N TYR A 116 4.98 -8.51 10.41
CA TYR A 116 4.60 -8.99 9.08
C TYR A 116 4.29 -7.82 8.15
N GLU A 117 4.72 -7.94 6.90
CA GLU A 117 4.36 -6.97 5.87
C GLU A 117 2.91 -7.17 5.45
N LEU A 118 2.10 -6.12 5.60
CA LEU A 118 0.71 -6.13 5.14
C LEU A 118 0.61 -5.83 3.65
N VAL A 119 1.33 -4.82 3.21
CA VAL A 119 1.32 -4.35 1.82
C VAL A 119 2.52 -3.42 1.61
N SER A 120 2.92 -3.26 0.36
CA SER A 120 3.94 -2.28 -0.01
C SER A 120 3.59 -1.61 -1.33
N GLY A 121 4.19 -0.46 -1.58
CA GLY A 121 3.98 0.28 -2.82
C GLY A 121 5.10 1.27 -3.08
N THR A 122 5.12 1.78 -4.30
CA THR A 122 6.15 2.70 -4.78
C THR A 122 5.51 3.97 -5.30
N VAL A 123 6.09 5.12 -4.95
CA VAL A 123 5.66 6.43 -5.42
C VAL A 123 6.87 7.25 -5.84
N LYS A 124 6.72 8.01 -6.93
CA LYS A 124 7.75 8.91 -7.42
C LYS A 124 7.40 10.35 -7.02
N ILE A 125 8.34 11.03 -6.39
CA ILE A 125 8.20 12.41 -5.95
C ILE A 125 9.14 13.29 -6.76
N ASN A 126 8.59 14.34 -7.36
CA ASN A 126 9.32 15.32 -8.16
C ASN A 126 9.18 16.70 -7.50
N TYR A 127 10.11 17.61 -7.79
CA TYR A 127 9.97 19.03 -7.44
C TYR A 127 9.16 19.76 -8.53
N GLU A 128 8.44 20.76 -8.11
CA GLU A 128 7.79 21.69 -9.03
C GLU A 128 8.79 22.42 -9.94
#